data_bcecff800f482911fb8b2a6a7f2d33b3
#
_entry.id   bcecff800f482911fb8b2a6a7f2d33b3
#
_cell.length_a   1.000
_cell.length_b   1.000
_cell.length_c   1.000
_cell.angle_alpha   90.00
_cell.angle_beta   90.00
_cell.angle_gamma   90.00
#
_symmetry.space_group_name_H-M   'P 1'
#
loop_
_entity.id
_entity.type
_entity.pdbx_description
1 polymer ?
#
loop_
_entity_poly.entity_id
_entity_poly.type
_entity_poly.pdbx_seq_one_letter_code
_entity_poly.pdbx_strand_id
1 'polypeptide(L)'
;MNRRIGIVLSMLVMAGSFTLYGAQSSGQLERKAIKLPNKFVNAPFSDGIQFGDTLYLAGRIGIDAKTGKVPEKIEDEIKLLLDGEKDVLAQAGMTMDDLAYVQVFCTDLSLFERFNPIYKTYFTKDYPARAFIGAGSLLAGGHFELQAIAVRHQYLMGVKDAKP
;
A
#
# COMPACT_ATOMS: atom_id res chain seq x y z
N MET A 1 -3.87 -3.88 -90.80
CA MET A 1 -4.34 -4.98 -89.98
C MET A 1 -3.57 -4.96 -88.67
N ASN A 2 -3.99 -4.09 -87.72
CA ASN A 2 -3.26 -3.82 -86.48
C ASN A 2 -4.03 -4.33 -85.28
N ARG A 3 -3.54 -5.41 -84.66
CA ARG A 3 -4.04 -5.91 -83.38
C ARG A 3 -3.43 -5.14 -82.24
N ARG A 4 -4.21 -4.38 -81.50
CA ARG A 4 -3.82 -3.78 -80.23
C ARG A 4 -4.06 -4.77 -79.12
N ILE A 5 -2.98 -5.17 -78.45
CA ILE A 5 -3.01 -5.99 -77.24
C ILE A 5 -3.18 -5.03 -76.04
N GLY A 6 -4.33 -5.11 -75.37
CA GLY A 6 -4.59 -4.40 -74.15
C GLY A 6 -4.01 -5.16 -72.95
N ILE A 7 -3.09 -4.53 -72.26
CA ILE A 7 -2.55 -5.02 -70.96
C ILE A 7 -3.51 -4.53 -69.87
N VAL A 8 -4.20 -5.44 -69.22
CA VAL A 8 -4.99 -5.15 -68.00
C VAL A 8 -4.05 -5.25 -66.81
N LEU A 9 -3.73 -4.08 -66.25
CA LEU A 9 -2.93 -4.00 -65.05
C LEU A 9 -3.85 -4.21 -63.83
N SER A 10 -3.75 -5.40 -63.23
CA SER A 10 -4.51 -5.77 -62.00
C SER A 10 -3.79 -5.15 -60.79
N MET A 11 -4.36 -4.06 -60.22
CA MET A 11 -3.88 -3.50 -58.95
C MET A 11 -4.39 -4.35 -57.81
N LEU A 12 -3.50 -5.13 -57.18
CA LEU A 12 -3.75 -5.85 -55.94
C LEU A 12 -3.63 -4.87 -54.78
N VAL A 13 -4.75 -4.44 -54.21
CA VAL A 13 -4.80 -3.64 -52.97
C VAL A 13 -4.55 -4.56 -51.80
N MET A 14 -3.34 -4.58 -51.28
CA MET A 14 -3.02 -5.16 -49.99
C MET A 14 -3.62 -4.29 -48.88
N ALA A 15 -4.74 -4.69 -48.31
CA ALA A 15 -5.27 -4.14 -47.06
C ALA A 15 -4.41 -4.61 -45.90
N GLY A 16 -3.39 -3.82 -45.56
CA GLY A 16 -2.60 -4.03 -44.36
C GLY A 16 -3.46 -3.78 -43.12
N SER A 17 -3.77 -4.85 -42.38
CA SER A 17 -4.40 -4.74 -41.05
C SER A 17 -3.41 -4.07 -40.09
N PHE A 18 -3.54 -2.77 -39.94
CA PHE A 18 -2.88 -2.03 -38.85
C PHE A 18 -3.56 -2.42 -37.53
N THR A 19 -2.98 -3.40 -36.83
CA THR A 19 -3.32 -3.65 -35.41
C THR A 19 -2.85 -2.42 -34.65
N LEU A 20 -3.79 -1.57 -34.25
CA LEU A 20 -3.55 -0.52 -33.27
C LEU A 20 -3.17 -1.21 -31.93
N TYR A 21 -1.88 -1.36 -31.69
CA TYR A 21 -1.37 -1.56 -30.34
C TYR A 21 -1.78 -0.31 -29.57
N GLY A 22 -2.83 -0.45 -28.74
CA GLY A 22 -3.25 0.58 -27.83
C GLY A 22 -2.03 1.02 -27.00
N ALA A 23 -1.61 2.26 -27.18
CA ALA A 23 -0.65 2.88 -26.29
C ALA A 23 -1.22 2.78 -24.87
N GLN A 24 -0.68 1.85 -24.08
CA GLN A 24 -0.89 1.90 -22.63
C GLN A 24 -0.41 3.28 -22.20
N SER A 25 -1.35 4.14 -21.82
CA SER A 25 -1.05 5.39 -21.16
C SER A 25 -0.11 5.04 -20.01
N SER A 26 1.14 5.45 -20.11
CA SER A 26 2.07 5.46 -18.99
C SER A 26 1.54 6.51 -18.04
N GLY A 27 0.52 6.15 -17.24
CA GLY A 27 -0.01 6.98 -16.19
C GLY A 27 1.18 7.39 -15.32
N GLN A 28 1.50 8.66 -15.36
CA GLN A 28 2.58 9.21 -14.54
C GLN A 28 2.23 8.85 -13.10
N LEU A 29 3.09 8.06 -12.43
CA LEU A 29 2.90 7.63 -11.06
C LEU A 29 2.85 8.88 -10.17
N GLU A 30 1.65 9.30 -9.78
CA GLU A 30 1.45 10.47 -8.94
C GLU A 30 1.82 10.14 -7.49
N ARG A 31 2.60 11.02 -6.87
CA ARG A 31 2.89 10.98 -5.45
C ARG A 31 1.77 11.67 -4.67
N LYS A 32 1.05 10.91 -3.86
CA LYS A 32 -0.04 11.42 -3.00
C LYS A 32 0.33 11.33 -1.52
N ALA A 33 0.28 12.46 -0.80
CA ALA A 33 0.43 12.48 0.65
C ALA A 33 -0.89 12.13 1.33
N ILE A 34 -0.85 11.20 2.29
CA ILE A 34 -1.95 10.88 3.19
C ILE A 34 -1.69 11.61 4.52
N LYS A 35 -2.69 12.34 4.99
CA LYS A 35 -2.68 13.01 6.28
C LYS A 35 -4.00 12.75 6.98
N LEU A 36 -3.94 12.23 8.20
CA LEU A 36 -5.12 12.05 9.02
C LEU A 36 -5.55 13.40 9.61
N PRO A 37 -6.87 13.67 9.72
CA PRO A 37 -7.36 14.87 10.37
C PRO A 37 -6.92 14.91 11.84
N ASN A 38 -6.60 16.09 12.32
CA ASN A 38 -6.33 16.40 13.74
C ASN A 38 -5.10 15.72 14.38
N LYS A 39 -4.10 15.30 13.60
CA LYS A 39 -2.83 14.85 14.17
C LYS A 39 -1.69 15.81 13.80
N PHE A 40 -0.93 16.24 14.78
CA PHE A 40 0.32 17.01 14.65
C PHE A 40 0.30 18.07 13.54
N VAL A 41 -0.44 19.15 13.76
CA VAL A 41 -0.75 20.22 12.78
C VAL A 41 0.48 20.74 12.01
N ASN A 42 1.67 20.65 12.57
CA ASN A 42 2.93 21.11 11.97
C ASN A 42 4.00 20.02 11.90
N ALA A 43 3.63 18.74 11.87
CA ALA A 43 4.62 17.67 11.73
C ALA A 43 5.36 17.78 10.37
N PRO A 44 6.70 17.63 10.34
CA PRO A 44 7.49 17.70 9.11
C PRO A 44 7.38 16.41 8.25
N PHE A 45 6.31 15.63 8.42
CA PHE A 45 6.07 14.37 7.72
C PHE A 45 4.56 14.19 7.41
N SER A 46 4.25 13.25 6.53
CA SER A 46 2.90 12.78 6.24
C SER A 46 2.66 11.44 6.95
N ASP A 47 1.41 11.12 7.30
CA ASP A 47 1.06 9.81 7.87
C ASP A 47 1.35 8.66 6.90
N GLY A 48 1.28 8.94 5.59
CA GLY A 48 1.70 8.01 4.56
C GLY A 48 1.96 8.72 3.24
N ILE A 49 2.72 8.07 2.37
CA ILE A 49 2.95 8.49 0.99
C ILE A 49 2.55 7.36 0.07
N GLN A 50 1.54 7.60 -0.75
CA GLN A 50 1.16 6.70 -1.82
C GLN A 50 1.88 7.07 -3.12
N PHE A 51 2.43 6.06 -3.78
CA PHE A 51 3.05 6.17 -5.10
C PHE A 51 2.59 4.98 -5.96
N GLY A 52 1.70 5.23 -6.89
CA GLY A 52 1.01 4.18 -7.63
C GLY A 52 0.20 3.27 -6.67
N ASP A 53 0.45 1.97 -6.74
CA ASP A 53 -0.22 0.97 -5.90
C ASP A 53 0.50 0.73 -4.56
N THR A 54 1.61 1.40 -4.30
CA THR A 54 2.39 1.26 -3.07
C THR A 54 2.11 2.41 -2.13
N LEU A 55 1.85 2.10 -0.85
CA LEU A 55 1.72 3.05 0.25
C LEU A 55 2.83 2.81 1.26
N TYR A 56 3.61 3.84 1.53
CA TYR A 56 4.60 3.89 2.60
C TYR A 56 3.97 4.57 3.80
N LEU A 57 3.79 3.83 4.89
CA LEU A 57 3.25 4.34 6.14
C LEU A 57 4.39 4.86 7.01
N ALA A 58 4.19 6.03 7.63
CA ALA A 58 5.16 6.60 8.57
C ALA A 58 5.22 5.80 9.87
N GLY A 59 6.30 5.97 10.63
CA GLY A 59 6.36 5.44 12.00
C GLY A 59 5.24 6.02 12.87
N ARG A 60 4.57 5.15 13.61
CA ARG A 60 3.44 5.50 14.48
C ARG A 60 3.59 4.90 15.84
N ILE A 61 3.21 5.68 16.86
CA ILE A 61 3.10 5.28 18.27
C ILE A 61 1.62 5.32 18.67
N GLY A 62 1.21 4.43 19.56
CA GLY A 62 -0.15 4.37 20.10
C GLY A 62 -0.44 5.48 21.10
N ILE A 63 -0.71 6.70 20.61
CA ILE A 63 -1.03 7.87 21.44
C ILE A 63 -2.54 8.09 21.44
N ASP A 64 -3.14 8.22 22.62
CA ASP A 64 -4.55 8.62 22.77
C ASP A 64 -4.72 10.08 22.33
N ALA A 65 -5.56 10.29 21.31
CA ALA A 65 -5.78 11.62 20.74
C ALA A 65 -6.44 12.63 21.73
N LYS A 66 -7.14 12.14 22.77
CA LYS A 66 -7.80 13.00 23.76
C LYS A 66 -6.83 13.50 24.83
N THR A 67 -5.92 12.65 25.24
CA THR A 67 -4.97 12.95 26.33
C THR A 67 -3.61 13.40 25.82
N GLY A 68 -3.27 13.08 24.55
CA GLY A 68 -1.94 13.30 23.98
C GLY A 68 -0.86 12.38 24.55
N LYS A 69 -1.24 11.32 25.27
CA LYS A 69 -0.33 10.42 25.97
C LYS A 69 -0.48 8.99 25.47
N VAL A 70 0.58 8.21 25.67
CA VAL A 70 0.56 6.77 25.56
C VAL A 70 -0.26 6.20 26.72
N PRO A 71 -1.19 5.25 26.49
CA PRO A 71 -1.92 4.59 27.57
C PRO A 71 -1.01 3.82 28.53
N GLU A 72 -1.40 3.78 29.81
CA GLU A 72 -0.68 2.96 30.81
C GLU A 72 -0.80 1.47 30.51
N LYS A 73 -1.92 1.06 29.92
CA LYS A 73 -2.17 -0.33 29.58
C LYS A 73 -1.62 -0.65 28.19
N ILE A 74 -0.69 -1.59 28.14
CA ILE A 74 0.03 -2.02 26.94
C ILE A 74 -0.92 -2.44 25.80
N GLU A 75 -1.99 -3.17 26.12
CA GLU A 75 -2.97 -3.64 25.13
C GLU A 75 -3.73 -2.47 24.47
N ASP A 76 -3.97 -1.40 25.20
CA ASP A 76 -4.65 -0.22 24.67
C ASP A 76 -3.70 0.60 23.78
N GLU A 77 -2.40 0.71 24.16
CA GLU A 77 -1.37 1.28 23.28
C GLU A 77 -1.27 0.52 21.95
N ILE A 78 -1.20 -0.82 22.00
CA ILE A 78 -1.12 -1.66 20.80
C ILE A 78 -2.34 -1.44 19.89
N LYS A 79 -3.54 -1.38 20.46
CA LYS A 79 -4.76 -1.13 19.67
C LYS A 79 -4.75 0.24 19.03
N LEU A 80 -4.42 1.31 19.78
CA LEU A 80 -4.33 2.65 19.23
C LEU A 80 -3.31 2.77 18.10
N LEU A 81 -2.18 2.08 18.24
CA LEU A 81 -1.15 1.97 17.22
C LEU A 81 -1.73 1.35 15.94
N LEU A 82 -2.33 0.16 16.04
CA LEU A 82 -2.83 -0.60 14.90
C LEU A 82 -4.08 0.04 14.29
N ASP A 83 -4.97 0.61 15.08
CA ASP A 83 -6.12 1.38 14.60
C ASP A 83 -5.66 2.61 13.80
N GLY A 84 -4.60 3.29 14.27
CA GLY A 84 -4.03 4.41 13.54
C GLY A 84 -3.44 4.01 12.18
N GLU A 85 -2.80 2.85 12.06
CA GLU A 85 -2.32 2.33 10.77
C GLU A 85 -3.49 1.97 9.84
N LYS A 86 -4.52 1.34 10.39
CA LYS A 86 -5.76 1.02 9.67
C LYS A 86 -6.43 2.28 9.11
N ASP A 87 -6.43 3.38 9.87
CA ASP A 87 -6.97 4.66 9.41
C ASP A 87 -6.19 5.24 8.23
N VAL A 88 -4.85 5.15 8.24
CA VAL A 88 -4.00 5.60 7.11
C VAL A 88 -4.27 4.76 5.87
N LEU A 89 -4.34 3.44 6.02
CA LEU A 89 -4.67 2.51 4.93
C LEU A 89 -6.04 2.84 4.33
N ALA A 90 -7.05 3.07 5.17
CA ALA A 90 -8.41 3.40 4.73
C ALA A 90 -8.45 4.69 3.89
N GLN A 91 -7.66 5.72 4.23
CA GLN A 91 -7.55 6.95 3.42
C GLN A 91 -6.94 6.69 2.03
N ALA A 92 -6.15 5.63 1.88
CA ALA A 92 -5.63 5.18 0.60
C ALA A 92 -6.55 4.17 -0.12
N GLY A 93 -7.70 3.81 0.48
CA GLY A 93 -8.59 2.76 -0.02
C GLY A 93 -7.94 1.37 0.07
N MET A 94 -7.15 1.14 1.11
CA MET A 94 -6.47 -0.11 1.44
C MET A 94 -6.92 -0.63 2.81
N THR A 95 -6.55 -1.85 3.13
CA THR A 95 -6.84 -2.54 4.40
C THR A 95 -5.55 -3.07 5.02
N MET A 96 -5.64 -3.63 6.23
CA MET A 96 -4.50 -4.30 6.87
C MET A 96 -4.00 -5.51 6.05
N ASP A 97 -4.88 -6.16 5.28
CA ASP A 97 -4.52 -7.28 4.40
C ASP A 97 -3.72 -6.86 3.15
N ASP A 98 -3.60 -5.56 2.87
CA ASP A 98 -2.74 -5.02 1.81
C ASP A 98 -1.31 -4.75 2.30
N LEU A 99 -1.02 -4.93 3.60
CA LEU A 99 0.33 -4.79 4.14
C LEU A 99 1.25 -5.87 3.58
N ALA A 100 2.34 -5.46 2.93
CA ALA A 100 3.37 -6.36 2.41
C ALA A 100 4.53 -6.53 3.40
N TYR A 101 4.87 -5.46 4.13
CA TYR A 101 5.95 -5.45 5.10
C TYR A 101 5.60 -4.57 6.30
N VAL A 102 5.94 -5.05 7.49
CA VAL A 102 5.76 -4.35 8.77
C VAL A 102 7.05 -4.39 9.56
N GLN A 103 7.44 -3.27 10.14
CA GLN A 103 8.54 -3.17 11.08
C GLN A 103 8.03 -2.62 12.39
N VAL A 104 8.19 -3.38 13.46
CA VAL A 104 7.83 -2.99 14.82
C VAL A 104 9.10 -2.76 15.62
N PHE A 105 9.26 -1.56 16.14
CA PHE A 105 10.26 -1.22 17.13
C PHE A 105 9.64 -1.35 18.53
N CYS A 106 10.34 -1.98 19.45
CA CYS A 106 9.86 -2.24 20.80
C CYS A 106 10.94 -1.94 21.83
N THR A 107 10.59 -1.18 22.87
CA THR A 107 11.55 -0.82 23.93
C THR A 107 11.86 -1.97 24.88
N ASP A 108 10.96 -2.96 24.96
CA ASP A 108 11.11 -4.17 25.78
C ASP A 108 10.62 -5.41 25.03
N LEU A 109 11.55 -6.25 24.56
CA LEU A 109 11.21 -7.45 23.78
C LEU A 109 10.39 -8.48 24.57
N SER A 110 10.31 -8.41 25.89
CA SER A 110 9.41 -9.27 26.69
C SER A 110 7.92 -9.00 26.37
N LEU A 111 7.61 -7.84 25.79
CA LEU A 111 6.26 -7.46 25.36
C LEU A 111 5.81 -8.14 24.05
N PHE A 112 6.69 -8.90 23.37
CA PHE A 112 6.38 -9.60 22.13
C PHE A 112 5.15 -10.52 22.25
N GLU A 113 5.06 -11.26 23.35
CA GLU A 113 3.96 -12.19 23.60
C GLU A 113 2.63 -11.46 23.91
N ARG A 114 2.67 -10.20 24.36
CA ARG A 114 1.47 -9.37 24.55
C ARG A 114 1.04 -8.69 23.26
N PHE A 115 1.99 -8.37 22.38
CA PHE A 115 1.71 -7.72 21.09
C PHE A 115 1.02 -8.66 20.10
N ASN A 116 1.53 -9.88 19.94
CA ASN A 116 1.11 -10.79 18.88
C ASN A 116 -0.38 -11.18 18.90
N PRO A 117 -1.00 -11.50 20.04
CA PRO A 117 -2.42 -11.85 20.05
C PRO A 117 -3.31 -10.74 19.52
N ILE A 118 -2.99 -9.47 19.82
CA ILE A 118 -3.74 -8.31 19.34
C ILE A 118 -3.45 -8.08 17.87
N TYR A 119 -2.19 -8.09 17.46
CA TYR A 119 -1.77 -7.90 16.08
C TYR A 119 -2.49 -8.86 15.12
N LYS A 120 -2.57 -10.15 15.48
CA LYS A 120 -3.24 -11.18 14.69
C LYS A 120 -4.70 -10.86 14.38
N THR A 121 -5.41 -10.16 15.27
CA THR A 121 -6.84 -9.85 15.08
C THR A 121 -7.12 -8.82 13.98
N TYR A 122 -6.09 -8.15 13.47
CA TYR A 122 -6.22 -7.14 12.42
C TYR A 122 -6.17 -7.69 11.00
N PHE A 123 -5.87 -8.99 10.84
CA PHE A 123 -5.72 -9.64 9.53
C PHE A 123 -6.79 -10.70 9.33
N THR A 124 -7.27 -10.79 8.09
CA THR A 124 -8.24 -11.82 7.66
C THR A 124 -7.64 -12.81 6.67
N LYS A 125 -6.42 -12.54 6.19
CA LYS A 125 -5.65 -13.34 5.25
C LYS A 125 -4.26 -13.66 5.81
N ASP A 126 -3.31 -13.99 4.92
CA ASP A 126 -1.92 -14.21 5.27
C ASP A 126 -1.29 -12.95 5.88
N TYR A 127 -0.42 -13.15 6.86
CA TYR A 127 0.29 -12.05 7.51
C TYR A 127 1.36 -11.46 6.59
N PRO A 128 1.63 -10.13 6.69
CA PRO A 128 2.76 -9.52 6.00
C PRO A 128 4.10 -10.06 6.51
N ALA A 129 5.14 -9.91 5.70
CA ALA A 129 6.51 -10.07 6.20
C ALA A 129 6.75 -9.07 7.34
N ARG A 130 7.35 -9.51 8.46
CA ARG A 130 7.51 -8.64 9.63
C ARG A 130 8.89 -8.78 10.26
N ALA A 131 9.48 -7.63 10.63
CA ALA A 131 10.57 -7.56 11.61
C ALA A 131 10.03 -7.03 12.94
N PHE A 132 10.49 -7.59 14.07
CA PHE A 132 10.21 -7.11 15.43
C PHE A 132 11.55 -6.85 16.11
N ILE A 133 11.85 -5.60 16.41
CA ILE A 133 13.20 -5.12 16.71
C ILE A 133 13.22 -4.45 18.07
N GLY A 134 14.21 -4.82 18.91
CA GLY A 134 14.49 -4.09 20.13
C GLY A 134 15.03 -2.69 19.80
N ALA A 135 14.44 -1.67 20.39
CA ALA A 135 14.83 -0.28 20.24
C ALA A 135 15.18 0.32 21.61
N GLY A 136 15.84 1.46 21.59
CA GLY A 136 15.99 2.30 22.78
C GLY A 136 14.67 2.99 23.14
N SER A 137 14.73 4.19 23.72
CA SER A 137 13.52 4.96 24.02
C SER A 137 12.83 5.40 22.72
N LEU A 138 11.51 5.32 22.70
CA LEU A 138 10.66 5.87 21.66
C LEU A 138 10.05 7.21 22.08
N LEU A 139 9.59 7.98 21.10
CA LEU A 139 8.96 9.27 21.36
C LEU A 139 7.72 9.12 22.26
N ALA A 140 7.41 10.17 23.01
CA ALA A 140 6.28 10.24 23.94
C ALA A 140 6.23 9.11 25.00
N GLY A 141 7.34 8.40 25.21
CA GLY A 141 7.38 7.27 26.15
C GLY A 141 6.65 6.03 25.64
N GLY A 142 6.47 5.89 24.35
CA GLY A 142 5.87 4.72 23.72
C GLY A 142 6.68 3.45 23.94
N HIS A 143 5.98 2.32 24.04
CA HIS A 143 6.63 1.01 24.08
C HIS A 143 6.80 0.41 22.70
N PHE A 144 5.94 0.83 21.74
CA PHE A 144 5.94 0.36 20.37
C PHE A 144 5.88 1.51 19.38
N GLU A 145 6.64 1.37 18.30
CA GLU A 145 6.48 2.15 17.08
C GLU A 145 6.38 1.17 15.90
N LEU A 146 5.45 1.42 14.98
CA LEU A 146 5.27 0.60 13.79
C LEU A 146 5.37 1.47 12.54
N GLN A 147 6.13 1.01 11.55
CA GLN A 147 6.07 1.51 10.18
C GLN A 147 5.81 0.35 9.22
N ALA A 148 5.24 0.66 8.06
CA ALA A 148 4.84 -0.39 7.14
C ALA A 148 4.89 0.03 5.67
N ILE A 149 4.82 -0.97 4.80
CA ILE A 149 4.62 -0.81 3.35
C ILE A 149 3.41 -1.65 2.98
N ALA A 150 2.44 -1.03 2.33
CA ALA A 150 1.28 -1.70 1.75
C ALA A 150 1.35 -1.66 0.22
N VAL A 151 0.84 -2.71 -0.41
CA VAL A 151 0.71 -2.80 -1.86
C VAL A 151 -0.73 -3.17 -2.17
N ARG A 152 -1.42 -2.32 -2.93
CA ARG A 152 -2.82 -2.55 -3.30
C ARG A 152 -2.96 -3.88 -4.03
N HIS A 153 -3.80 -4.76 -3.54
CA HIS A 153 -4.24 -5.93 -4.29
C HIS A 153 -5.08 -5.45 -5.47
N GLN A 154 -4.49 -5.46 -6.66
CA GLN A 154 -5.29 -5.38 -7.88
C GLN A 154 -5.98 -6.74 -8.01
N TYR A 155 -7.27 -6.81 -7.68
CA TYR A 155 -8.11 -7.84 -8.26
C TYR A 155 -8.07 -7.59 -9.76
N LEU A 156 -7.35 -8.45 -10.49
CA LEU A 156 -7.42 -8.51 -11.94
C LEU A 156 -8.87 -8.88 -12.31
N MET A 157 -9.73 -7.90 -12.36
CA MET A 157 -11.05 -8.01 -12.94
C MET A 157 -10.86 -8.25 -14.43
N GLY A 158 -10.73 -9.52 -14.83
CA GLY A 158 -10.81 -9.88 -16.23
C GLY A 158 -9.74 -10.79 -16.82
N VAL A 159 -8.79 -11.34 -16.08
CA VAL A 159 -8.01 -12.47 -16.60
C VAL A 159 -8.70 -13.75 -16.14
N LYS A 160 -9.72 -14.18 -16.89
CA LYS A 160 -10.21 -15.54 -16.85
C LYS A 160 -9.07 -16.46 -17.29
N ASP A 161 -8.61 -17.30 -16.35
CA ASP A 161 -7.98 -18.59 -16.57
C ASP A 161 -7.03 -18.71 -17.76
N ALA A 162 -5.84 -18.16 -17.68
CA ALA A 162 -4.72 -18.75 -18.39
C ALA A 162 -4.26 -19.97 -17.58
N LYS A 163 -4.85 -21.13 -17.91
CA LYS A 163 -4.38 -22.44 -17.46
C LYS A 163 -3.01 -22.70 -18.07
N PRO A 164 -2.04 -23.28 -17.30
CA PRO A 164 -0.72 -23.63 -17.83
C PRO A 164 -0.79 -24.67 -18.96
#